data_9da13f6b2981d9903b6d500abafb0dca
#
_entry.id   9da13f6b2981d9903b6d500abafb0dca
#
_cell.length_a   1.000
_cell.length_b   1.000
_cell.length_c   1.000
_cell.angle_alpha   90.00
_cell.angle_beta   90.00
_cell.angle_gamma   90.00
#
_symmetry.space_group_name_H-M   'P 1'
#
loop_
_entity.id
_entity.type
_entity.pdbx_description
1 polymer ?
#
loop_
_entity_poly.entity_id
_entity_poly.type
_entity_poly.pdbx_seq_one_letter_code
_entity_poly.pdbx_strand_id
1 'polypeptide(L)'
;MSLKSKTVTIEGGRDNGKKFIIHEMPAAKVDEWAMRALMALAGAGVDVPEANEGMMGLAKVAFSALGNVPYEKARPLLNELIDCVEYVPSGGTPRPIDLNIGDIEDFTNIWKLRKEVFNLHIDFLQQGNSPN
;
A
#
# COMPACT_ATOMS: atom_id res chain seq x y z
N MET A 1 4.58 -12.17 17.94
CA MET A 1 4.88 -12.11 16.50
C MET A 1 4.85 -10.67 16.04
N SER A 2 5.88 -10.24 15.35
CA SER A 2 5.95 -8.84 14.93
C SER A 2 5.42 -8.67 13.50
N LEU A 3 4.91 -7.48 13.25
CA LEU A 3 4.48 -7.10 11.92
C LEU A 3 5.70 -6.93 11.01
N LYS A 4 5.50 -7.13 9.73
CA LYS A 4 6.58 -7.00 8.75
C LYS A 4 6.88 -5.54 8.44
N SER A 5 8.12 -5.27 8.10
CA SER A 5 8.54 -3.99 7.58
C SER A 5 9.59 -4.22 6.49
N LYS A 6 9.79 -3.22 5.64
CA LYS A 6 10.71 -3.30 4.53
C LYS A 6 11.29 -1.92 4.27
N THR A 7 12.58 -1.86 3.98
CA THR A 7 13.23 -0.60 3.58
C THR A 7 13.20 -0.48 2.07
N VAL A 8 12.75 0.67 1.58
CA VAL A 8 12.71 0.98 0.15
C VAL A 8 13.65 2.16 -0.09
N THR A 9 14.58 2.01 -1.04
CA THR A 9 15.47 3.09 -1.44
C THR A 9 15.09 3.51 -2.85
N ILE A 10 14.90 4.81 -3.06
CA ILE A 10 14.58 5.35 -4.38
C ILE A 10 15.88 5.46 -5.18
N GLU A 11 15.86 4.99 -6.42
CA GLU A 11 17.00 5.07 -7.31
C GLU A 11 16.66 5.94 -8.51
N GLY A 12 17.49 6.95 -8.73
CA GLY A 12 17.33 7.86 -9.86
C GLY A 12 16.35 9.00 -9.60
N GLY A 13 16.44 10.03 -10.39
CA GLY A 13 15.54 11.17 -10.32
C GLY A 13 15.76 12.08 -9.14
N ARG A 14 14.73 12.89 -8.85
CA ARG A 14 14.82 13.90 -7.79
C ARG A 14 14.97 13.32 -6.41
N ASP A 15 14.42 12.14 -6.18
CA ASP A 15 14.42 11.51 -4.86
C ASP A 15 15.51 10.47 -4.72
N ASN A 16 16.49 10.47 -5.62
CA ASN A 16 17.56 9.48 -5.63
C ASN A 16 18.25 9.37 -4.26
N GLY A 17 18.36 8.15 -3.77
CA GLY A 17 19.04 7.85 -2.51
C GLY A 17 18.18 7.98 -1.26
N LYS A 18 16.98 8.52 -1.38
CA LYS A 18 16.08 8.63 -0.24
C LYS A 18 15.62 7.25 0.21
N LYS A 19 15.56 7.06 1.53
CA LYS A 19 15.16 5.79 2.13
C LYS A 19 13.86 5.94 2.88
N PHE A 20 13.02 4.91 2.75
CA PHE A 20 11.72 4.85 3.42
C PHE A 20 11.56 3.47 4.04
N ILE A 21 10.90 3.41 5.17
CA ILE A 21 10.54 2.14 5.81
C ILE A 21 9.03 2.00 5.68
N ILE A 22 8.58 0.91 5.09
CA ILE A 22 7.16 0.61 4.96
C ILE A 22 6.79 -0.45 5.98
N HIS A 23 5.61 -0.32 6.56
CA HIS A 23 5.14 -1.19 7.65
C HIS A 23 3.85 -1.89 7.28
N GLU A 24 3.72 -3.12 7.75
CA GLU A 24 2.47 -3.85 7.65
C GLU A 24 1.47 -3.30 8.66
N MET A 25 0.21 -3.17 8.24
CA MET A 25 -0.86 -2.77 9.15
C MET A 25 -1.23 -3.91 10.09
N PRO A 26 -1.70 -3.60 11.31
CA PRO A 26 -2.27 -4.63 12.19
C PRO A 26 -3.45 -5.34 11.50
N ALA A 27 -3.66 -6.60 11.85
CA ALA A 27 -4.67 -7.43 11.19
C ALA A 27 -6.06 -6.80 11.14
N ALA A 28 -6.50 -6.19 12.24
CA ALA A 28 -7.81 -5.55 12.28
C ALA A 28 -7.91 -4.38 11.29
N LYS A 29 -6.81 -3.66 11.10
CA LYS A 29 -6.76 -2.54 10.17
C LYS A 29 -6.75 -3.02 8.72
N VAL A 30 -6.02 -4.09 8.44
CA VAL A 30 -6.03 -4.71 7.11
C VAL A 30 -7.42 -5.19 6.76
N ASP A 31 -8.10 -5.83 7.70
CA ASP A 31 -9.46 -6.32 7.50
C ASP A 31 -10.42 -5.19 7.17
N GLU A 32 -10.37 -4.10 7.93
CA GLU A 32 -11.22 -2.94 7.68
C GLU A 32 -10.91 -2.30 6.33
N TRP A 33 -9.62 -2.15 6.01
CA TRP A 33 -9.20 -1.59 4.73
C TRP A 33 -9.71 -2.43 3.57
N ALA A 34 -9.57 -3.77 3.68
CA ALA A 34 -10.01 -4.70 2.65
C ALA A 34 -11.52 -4.65 2.45
N MET A 35 -12.28 -4.58 3.54
CA MET A 35 -13.73 -4.48 3.44
C MET A 35 -14.16 -3.19 2.75
N ARG A 36 -13.55 -2.06 3.10
CA ARG A 36 -13.89 -0.80 2.44
C ARG A 36 -13.51 -0.81 0.97
N ALA A 37 -12.37 -1.39 0.63
CA ALA A 37 -11.94 -1.52 -0.76
C ALA A 37 -12.91 -2.40 -1.55
N LEU A 38 -13.32 -3.52 -0.97
CA LEU A 38 -14.25 -4.44 -1.59
C LEU A 38 -15.60 -3.77 -1.86
N MET A 39 -16.12 -3.05 -0.87
CA MET A 39 -17.39 -2.35 -1.01
C MET A 39 -17.31 -1.23 -2.04
N ALA A 40 -16.19 -0.52 -2.10
CA ALA A 40 -16.00 0.54 -3.08
C ALA A 40 -15.99 -0.03 -4.50
N LEU A 41 -15.32 -1.17 -4.69
CA LEU A 41 -15.27 -1.83 -6.00
C LEU A 41 -16.64 -2.34 -6.41
N ALA A 42 -17.33 -3.01 -5.50
CA ALA A 42 -18.68 -3.52 -5.78
C ALA A 42 -19.65 -2.38 -6.10
N GLY A 43 -19.57 -1.29 -5.35
CA GLY A 43 -20.41 -0.11 -5.59
C GLY A 43 -20.12 0.57 -6.91
N ALA A 44 -18.91 0.39 -7.46
CA ALA A 44 -18.52 0.92 -8.75
C ALA A 44 -18.84 -0.04 -9.92
N GLY A 45 -19.50 -1.17 -9.62
CA GLY A 45 -19.85 -2.15 -10.65
C GLY A 45 -18.73 -3.07 -11.06
N VAL A 46 -17.66 -3.12 -10.27
CA VAL A 46 -16.52 -4.00 -10.57
C VAL A 46 -16.81 -5.40 -10.05
N ASP A 47 -16.55 -6.40 -10.88
CA ASP A 47 -16.71 -7.79 -10.46
C ASP A 47 -15.70 -8.14 -9.39
N VAL A 48 -16.20 -8.69 -8.27
CA VAL A 48 -15.37 -9.10 -7.16
C VAL A 48 -14.92 -10.56 -7.39
N PRO A 49 -13.64 -10.88 -7.16
CA PRO A 49 -13.16 -12.24 -7.36
C PRO A 49 -13.91 -13.26 -6.52
N GLU A 50 -13.98 -14.48 -7.04
CA GLU A 50 -14.56 -15.59 -6.29
C GLU A 50 -13.78 -15.84 -5.00
N ALA A 51 -14.48 -16.39 -4.02
CA ALA A 51 -13.85 -16.66 -2.72
C ALA A 51 -12.63 -17.58 -2.84
N ASN A 52 -12.61 -18.47 -3.83
CA ASN A 52 -11.48 -19.37 -4.02
C ASN A 52 -10.22 -18.69 -4.56
N GLU A 53 -10.34 -17.49 -5.09
CA GLU A 53 -9.18 -16.72 -5.51
C GLU A 53 -8.56 -15.95 -4.33
N GLY A 54 -9.34 -15.79 -3.27
CA GLY A 54 -8.89 -15.19 -2.03
C GLY A 54 -8.41 -13.75 -2.15
N MET A 55 -7.60 -13.37 -1.19
CA MET A 55 -7.09 -12.00 -1.11
C MET A 55 -6.16 -11.65 -2.28
N MET A 56 -5.48 -12.64 -2.86
CA MET A 56 -4.60 -12.39 -3.99
C MET A 56 -5.38 -11.91 -5.22
N GLY A 57 -6.48 -12.57 -5.52
CA GLY A 57 -7.34 -12.16 -6.63
C GLY A 57 -7.94 -10.78 -6.38
N LEU A 58 -8.41 -10.55 -5.15
CA LEU A 58 -8.96 -9.25 -4.77
C LEU A 58 -7.92 -8.15 -4.91
N ALA A 59 -6.69 -8.41 -4.47
CA ALA A 59 -5.63 -7.43 -4.53
C ALA A 59 -5.30 -7.03 -5.96
N LYS A 60 -5.22 -8.00 -6.87
CA LYS A 60 -4.94 -7.71 -8.28
C LYS A 60 -6.03 -6.89 -8.93
N VAL A 61 -7.29 -7.25 -8.65
CA VAL A 61 -8.44 -6.53 -9.19
C VAL A 61 -8.50 -5.11 -8.63
N ALA A 62 -8.23 -4.96 -7.32
CA ALA A 62 -8.34 -3.66 -6.67
C ALA A 62 -7.45 -2.61 -7.34
N PHE A 63 -6.19 -2.95 -7.62
CA PHE A 63 -5.29 -1.98 -8.22
C PHE A 63 -5.69 -1.62 -9.64
N SER A 64 -6.07 -2.61 -10.46
CA SER A 64 -6.46 -2.34 -11.84
C SER A 64 -7.79 -1.60 -11.95
N ALA A 65 -8.66 -1.75 -10.94
CA ALA A 65 -10.00 -1.20 -10.97
C ALA A 65 -10.14 0.14 -10.21
N LEU A 66 -9.08 0.64 -9.60
CA LEU A 66 -9.15 1.88 -8.84
C LEU A 66 -9.67 3.06 -9.66
N GLY A 67 -9.40 3.05 -10.98
CA GLY A 67 -9.89 4.10 -11.86
C GLY A 67 -11.41 4.17 -11.97
N ASN A 68 -12.12 3.11 -11.58
CA ASN A 68 -13.57 3.05 -11.63
C ASN A 68 -14.24 3.44 -10.31
N VAL A 69 -13.45 3.64 -9.25
CA VAL A 69 -13.96 3.98 -7.94
C VAL A 69 -14.02 5.51 -7.79
N PRO A 70 -15.12 6.07 -7.25
CA PRO A 70 -15.20 7.51 -7.02
C PRO A 70 -14.04 8.00 -6.15
N TYR A 71 -13.54 9.19 -6.47
CA TYR A 71 -12.38 9.75 -5.80
C TYR A 71 -12.55 9.82 -4.27
N GLU A 72 -13.73 10.21 -3.80
CA GLU A 72 -13.99 10.34 -2.37
C GLU A 72 -13.87 9.02 -1.61
N LYS A 73 -14.08 7.91 -2.31
CA LYS A 73 -13.95 6.58 -1.71
C LYS A 73 -12.53 6.03 -1.86
N ALA A 74 -11.89 6.34 -2.99
CA ALA A 74 -10.54 5.85 -3.26
C ALA A 74 -9.48 6.57 -2.42
N ARG A 75 -9.65 7.88 -2.23
CA ARG A 75 -8.65 8.71 -1.55
C ARG A 75 -8.29 8.24 -0.15
N PRO A 76 -9.26 7.96 0.74
CA PRO A 76 -8.90 7.46 2.07
C PRO A 76 -8.12 6.15 2.02
N LEU A 77 -8.49 5.26 1.10
CA LEU A 77 -7.80 3.98 0.95
C LEU A 77 -6.35 4.17 0.52
N LEU A 78 -6.13 5.08 -0.42
CA LEU A 78 -4.77 5.37 -0.91
C LEU A 78 -3.94 6.09 0.16
N ASN A 79 -4.56 6.99 0.91
CA ASN A 79 -3.86 7.69 1.99
C ASN A 79 -3.46 6.76 3.12
N GLU A 80 -4.28 5.77 3.43
CA GLU A 80 -3.93 4.80 4.47
C GLU A 80 -2.75 3.92 4.08
N LEU A 81 -2.54 3.70 2.80
CA LEU A 81 -1.33 3.01 2.34
C LEU A 81 -0.10 3.86 2.60
N ILE A 82 -0.16 5.15 2.28
CA ILE A 82 0.99 6.02 2.48
C ILE A 82 1.25 6.29 3.97
N ASP A 83 0.22 6.17 4.82
CA ASP A 83 0.38 6.30 6.26
C ASP A 83 1.22 5.18 6.85
N CYS A 84 1.45 4.10 6.11
CA CYS A 84 2.31 3.00 6.53
C CYS A 84 3.79 3.29 6.30
N VAL A 85 4.13 4.47 5.79
CA VAL A 85 5.49 4.80 5.36
C VAL A 85 6.15 5.76 6.33
N GLU A 86 7.41 5.44 6.72
CA GLU A 86 8.27 6.35 7.44
C GLU A 86 9.39 6.80 6.51
N TYR A 87 9.78 8.06 6.62
CA TYR A 87 10.94 8.59 5.92
C TYR A 87 12.16 8.50 6.84
N VAL A 88 13.31 8.11 6.27
CA VAL A 88 14.56 8.05 7.01
C VAL A 88 15.47 9.19 6.51
N PRO A 89 15.48 10.33 7.23
CA PRO A 89 16.36 11.43 6.84
C PRO A 89 17.84 11.00 6.89
N SER A 90 18.67 11.59 6.06
CA SER A 90 20.10 11.31 6.07
C SER A 90 20.68 11.65 7.46
N GLY A 91 21.24 10.64 8.11
CA GLY A 91 21.80 10.81 9.46
C GLY A 91 20.78 10.98 10.56
N GLY A 92 19.48 10.81 10.26
CA GLY A 92 18.41 10.99 11.23
C GLY A 92 17.68 9.70 11.56
N THR A 93 16.71 9.83 12.46
CA THR A 93 15.84 8.71 12.83
C THR A 93 14.60 8.65 11.94
N PRO A 94 14.04 7.45 11.73
CA PRO A 94 12.80 7.33 10.99
C PRO A 94 11.67 8.15 11.63
N ARG A 95 10.85 8.74 10.79
CA ARG A 95 9.66 9.49 11.22
C ARG A 95 8.56 9.30 10.19
N PRO A 96 7.29 9.55 10.57
CA PRO A 96 6.21 9.46 9.58
C PRO A 96 6.50 10.34 8.37
N ILE A 97 6.20 9.83 7.18
CA ILE A 97 6.39 10.60 5.95
C ILE A 97 5.49 11.84 5.98
N ASP A 98 6.01 12.95 5.51
CA ASP A 98 5.24 14.18 5.37
C ASP A 98 5.40 14.70 3.93
N LEU A 99 4.38 14.46 3.13
CA LEU A 99 4.41 14.84 1.72
C LEU A 99 4.33 16.34 1.52
N ASN A 100 3.85 17.08 2.53
CA ASN A 100 3.70 18.51 2.44
C ASN A 100 5.01 19.27 2.60
N ILE A 101 6.03 18.65 3.17
CA ILE A 101 7.34 19.29 3.35
C ILE A 101 8.39 18.75 2.38
N GLY A 102 7.96 18.01 1.35
CA GLY A 102 8.87 17.59 0.31
C GLY A 102 9.70 16.35 0.60
N ASP A 103 9.22 15.46 1.47
CA ASP A 103 9.88 14.18 1.67
C ASP A 103 9.96 13.41 0.36
N ILE A 104 9.00 13.63 -0.53
CA ILE A 104 9.04 13.16 -1.91
C ILE A 104 8.82 14.34 -2.83
N GLU A 105 9.70 14.52 -3.80
CA GLU A 105 9.58 15.60 -4.78
C GLU A 105 8.98 15.13 -6.10
N ASP A 106 9.12 13.86 -6.43
CA ASP A 106 8.55 13.27 -7.65
C ASP A 106 7.30 12.48 -7.28
N PHE A 107 6.14 12.96 -7.72
CA PHE A 107 4.87 12.33 -7.33
C PHE A 107 4.75 10.88 -7.76
N THR A 108 5.48 10.45 -8.80
CA THR A 108 5.44 9.05 -9.22
C THR A 108 6.01 8.14 -8.14
N ASN A 109 6.92 8.65 -7.30
CA ASN A 109 7.46 7.89 -6.19
C ASN A 109 6.43 7.69 -5.07
N ILE A 110 5.43 8.58 -4.96
CA ILE A 110 4.33 8.39 -4.03
C ILE A 110 3.54 7.14 -4.43
N TRP A 111 3.25 6.99 -5.72
CA TRP A 111 2.56 5.82 -6.23
C TRP A 111 3.40 4.56 -6.07
N LYS A 112 4.71 4.68 -6.29
CA LYS A 112 5.64 3.57 -6.09
C LYS A 112 5.60 3.07 -4.65
N LEU A 113 5.61 3.99 -3.69
CA LEU A 113 5.55 3.62 -2.28
C LEU A 113 4.21 2.99 -1.91
N ARG A 114 3.09 3.51 -2.44
CA ARG A 114 1.78 2.89 -2.23
C ARG A 114 1.77 1.46 -2.74
N LYS A 115 2.34 1.24 -3.92
CA LYS A 115 2.42 -0.10 -4.50
C LYS A 115 3.27 -1.02 -3.64
N GLU A 116 4.39 -0.52 -3.12
CA GLU A 116 5.26 -1.30 -2.25
C GLU A 116 4.56 -1.69 -0.95
N VAL A 117 3.81 -0.76 -0.35
CA VAL A 117 3.02 -1.06 0.86
C VAL A 117 1.97 -2.13 0.54
N PHE A 118 1.27 -1.97 -0.56
CA PHE A 118 0.27 -2.94 -0.98
C PHE A 118 0.89 -4.32 -1.17
N ASN A 119 2.02 -4.39 -1.87
CA ASN A 119 2.72 -5.65 -2.13
C ASN A 119 3.22 -6.30 -0.84
N LEU A 120 3.64 -5.51 0.14
CA LEU A 120 4.08 -6.05 1.42
C LEU A 120 2.99 -6.89 2.07
N HIS A 121 1.75 -6.43 1.98
CA HIS A 121 0.60 -7.16 2.53
C HIS A 121 0.27 -8.41 1.71
N ILE A 122 0.39 -8.32 0.39
CA ILE A 122 0.12 -9.45 -0.51
C ILE A 122 1.20 -10.53 -0.40
N ASP A 123 2.45 -10.12 -0.32
CA ASP A 123 3.57 -11.07 -0.24
C ASP A 123 3.43 -11.96 0.99
N PHE A 124 2.94 -11.39 2.10
CA PHE A 124 2.66 -12.16 3.29
C PHE A 124 1.61 -13.25 3.01
N LEU A 125 0.55 -12.90 2.29
CA LEU A 125 -0.50 -13.85 1.94
C LEU A 125 0.02 -14.95 1.02
N GLN A 126 0.88 -14.61 0.07
CA GLN A 126 1.49 -15.59 -0.81
C GLN A 126 2.33 -16.59 -0.04
N GLN A 127 3.13 -16.10 0.91
CA GLN A 127 3.95 -16.96 1.74
C GLN A 127 3.10 -17.87 2.61
N GLY A 128 1.99 -17.35 3.14
CA GLY A 128 1.06 -18.12 3.94
C GLY A 128 0.35 -19.21 3.16
N ASN A 129 0.24 -19.06 1.85
CA ASN A 129 -0.43 -20.02 0.97
C ASN A 129 0.55 -21.03 0.36
N SER A 130 1.85 -20.87 0.58
CA SER A 130 2.83 -21.80 0.04
C SER A 130 2.68 -23.16 0.71
N PRO A 131 2.63 -24.23 -0.07
CA PRO A 131 2.64 -25.57 0.51
C PRO A 131 4.02 -25.86 1.11
N ASN A 132 4.02 -26.38 2.28
CA ASN A 132 5.27 -26.76 2.96
C ASN A 132 5.32 -28.25 3.16
#